data_b3eaf992d9e45f2bb0abf18e22e45e86
#
_entry.id   b3eaf992d9e45f2bb0abf18e22e45e86
#
_cell.length_a   1.000
_cell.length_b   1.000
_cell.length_c   1.000
_cell.angle_alpha   90.00
_cell.angle_beta   90.00
_cell.angle_gamma   90.00
#
_symmetry.space_group_name_H-M   'P 1'
#
loop_
_entity.id
_entity.type
_entity.pdbx_description
1 polymer ?
#
loop_
_entity_poly.entity_id
_entity_poly.type
_entity_poly.pdbx_seq_one_letter_code
_entity_poly.pdbx_strand_id
1 'polypeptide(L)'
;MSLSETLFSSLARNPLPKVRIALEIPTYPYDAEFAQSPAVRKLKLRIDRMFRSRMARYIDRIVTFSDDTEIFGRPTIRISNGIDFRSIPLKTQVHGDHHNLRLLAVANIHFWHGLDRVIEGLRDYYAAPHQCIVRLRIAGDGVETLIAEYRRMIDAYSLAEYAEVIGPRSGAALDAEFEWCDMGIASLGRHRNGITGIKTLKNREYTARGIPFVYSERDSDFDGMDYVMKAPADDTPLDIAALVRFYDGLHLTPAQIRGTVEGRLSWDNQMKQVLTELFEA
;
A
#
# COMPACT_ATOMS: atom_id res chain seq x y z
N MET A 1 -31.16 -20.44 3.73
CA MET A 1 -30.00 -20.41 4.65
C MET A 1 -28.77 -20.78 3.82
N SER A 2 -27.75 -19.93 3.76
CA SER A 2 -26.53 -20.26 3.01
C SER A 2 -25.68 -21.28 3.78
N LEU A 3 -24.84 -22.07 3.08
CA LEU A 3 -23.91 -23.01 3.72
C LEU A 3 -23.05 -22.33 4.79
N SER A 4 -22.63 -21.09 4.56
CA SER A 4 -21.87 -20.27 5.51
C SER A 4 -22.71 -19.91 6.75
N GLU A 5 -23.99 -19.54 6.59
CA GLU A 5 -24.86 -19.21 7.72
C GLU A 5 -25.11 -20.45 8.62
N THR A 6 -25.24 -21.63 8.01
CA THR A 6 -25.37 -22.89 8.74
C THR A 6 -24.09 -23.22 9.52
N LEU A 7 -22.92 -23.06 8.90
CA LEU A 7 -21.64 -23.30 9.54
C LEU A 7 -21.41 -22.36 10.74
N PHE A 8 -21.59 -21.04 10.54
CA PHE A 8 -21.41 -20.06 11.61
C PHE A 8 -22.42 -20.23 12.74
N SER A 9 -23.68 -20.54 12.43
CA SER A 9 -24.69 -20.82 13.46
C SER A 9 -24.40 -22.11 14.26
N SER A 10 -23.80 -23.11 13.60
CA SER A 10 -23.37 -24.34 14.26
C SER A 10 -22.17 -24.09 15.18
N LEU A 11 -21.18 -23.34 14.73
CA LEU A 11 -20.02 -22.97 15.56
C LEU A 11 -20.44 -22.12 16.78
N ALA A 12 -21.33 -21.15 16.59
CA ALA A 12 -21.81 -20.28 17.66
C ALA A 12 -22.67 -21.02 18.71
N ARG A 13 -23.27 -22.16 18.34
CA ARG A 13 -24.07 -23.02 19.26
C ARG A 13 -23.26 -24.11 19.94
N ASN A 14 -21.95 -24.23 19.60
CA ASN A 14 -21.08 -25.24 20.18
C ASN A 14 -20.90 -24.95 21.70
N PRO A 15 -21.16 -25.90 22.58
CA PRO A 15 -21.02 -25.73 24.04
C PRO A 15 -19.54 -25.63 24.50
N LEU A 16 -18.57 -25.66 23.59
CA LEU A 16 -17.18 -25.42 23.94
C LEU A 16 -17.01 -23.95 24.39
N PRO A 17 -16.72 -23.68 25.68
CA PRO A 17 -16.87 -22.36 26.29
C PRO A 17 -15.78 -21.34 25.84
N LYS A 18 -14.97 -21.66 24.82
CA LYS A 18 -13.84 -20.84 24.38
C LYS A 18 -13.73 -20.64 22.86
N VAL A 19 -14.77 -20.99 22.09
CA VAL A 19 -14.76 -20.69 20.64
C VAL A 19 -15.20 -19.25 20.43
N ARG A 20 -14.32 -18.43 19.88
CA ARG A 20 -14.62 -17.07 19.42
C ARG A 20 -14.50 -17.01 17.90
N ILE A 21 -15.37 -16.25 17.27
CA ILE A 21 -15.41 -16.10 15.83
C ILE A 21 -15.02 -14.66 15.47
N ALA A 22 -13.89 -14.48 14.81
CA ALA A 22 -13.49 -13.23 14.21
C ALA A 22 -13.62 -13.30 12.69
N LEU A 23 -14.11 -12.23 12.07
CA LEU A 23 -14.18 -12.08 10.62
C LEU A 23 -13.22 -10.96 10.21
N GLU A 24 -12.31 -11.25 9.28
CA GLU A 24 -11.45 -10.22 8.72
C GLU A 24 -12.14 -9.49 7.56
N ILE A 25 -12.19 -8.16 7.64
CA ILE A 25 -12.64 -7.24 6.58
C ILE A 25 -11.53 -6.19 6.40
N PRO A 26 -10.56 -6.45 5.50
CA PRO A 26 -9.36 -5.62 5.39
C PRO A 26 -9.64 -4.18 4.95
N THR A 27 -10.62 -4.00 4.05
CA THR A 27 -11.00 -2.70 3.49
C THR A 27 -12.49 -2.45 3.77
N TYR A 28 -12.79 -1.32 4.37
CA TYR A 28 -14.17 -0.90 4.62
C TYR A 28 -14.29 0.62 4.45
N PRO A 29 -15.38 1.12 3.83
CA PRO A 29 -16.42 0.39 3.10
C PRO A 29 -15.90 -0.14 1.75
N TYR A 30 -16.23 -1.40 1.41
CA TYR A 30 -15.77 -2.06 0.18
C TYR A 30 -16.80 -2.00 -0.98
N ASP A 31 -17.99 -1.50 -0.73
CA ASP A 31 -19.08 -1.50 -1.71
C ASP A 31 -18.73 -0.73 -3.00
N ALA A 32 -17.96 0.36 -2.88
CA ALA A 32 -17.55 1.18 -4.01
C ALA A 32 -16.54 0.50 -4.94
N GLU A 33 -15.72 -0.40 -4.42
CA GLU A 33 -14.72 -1.15 -5.21
C GLU A 33 -15.37 -2.02 -6.30
N PHE A 34 -16.64 -2.39 -6.10
CA PHE A 34 -17.39 -3.24 -7.02
C PHE A 34 -18.28 -2.45 -7.99
N ALA A 35 -18.32 -1.14 -7.91
CA ALA A 35 -19.23 -0.31 -8.72
C ALA A 35 -18.99 -0.48 -10.23
N GLN A 36 -17.73 -0.61 -10.66
CA GLN A 36 -17.32 -0.81 -12.04
C GLN A 36 -17.01 -2.28 -12.39
N SER A 37 -17.34 -3.22 -11.50
CA SER A 37 -17.02 -4.65 -11.71
C SER A 37 -18.00 -5.35 -12.67
N PRO A 38 -17.60 -6.49 -13.28
CA PRO A 38 -18.47 -7.32 -14.08
C PRO A 38 -19.75 -7.77 -13.36
N ALA A 39 -20.81 -8.07 -14.10
CA ALA A 39 -22.14 -8.42 -13.58
C ALA A 39 -22.12 -9.50 -12.48
N VAL A 40 -21.25 -10.51 -12.61
CA VAL A 40 -21.10 -11.59 -11.62
C VAL A 40 -20.63 -11.04 -10.27
N ARG A 41 -19.69 -10.10 -10.26
CA ARG A 41 -19.22 -9.46 -8.99
C ARG A 41 -20.29 -8.57 -8.39
N LYS A 42 -21.05 -7.84 -9.21
CA LYS A 42 -22.20 -7.04 -8.75
C LYS A 42 -23.28 -7.92 -8.10
N LEU A 43 -23.54 -9.10 -8.68
CA LEU A 43 -24.47 -10.07 -8.08
C LEU A 43 -23.96 -10.58 -6.73
N LYS A 44 -22.66 -10.92 -6.63
CA LYS A 44 -22.04 -11.32 -5.35
C LYS A 44 -22.19 -10.24 -4.30
N LEU A 45 -21.93 -8.98 -4.64
CA LEU A 45 -22.12 -7.85 -3.70
C LEU A 45 -23.58 -7.68 -3.28
N ARG A 46 -24.54 -7.89 -4.20
CA ARG A 46 -25.97 -7.84 -3.85
C ARG A 46 -26.36 -8.93 -2.87
N ILE A 47 -25.86 -10.14 -3.04
CA ILE A 47 -26.06 -11.26 -2.11
C ILE A 47 -25.39 -10.93 -0.76
N ASP A 48 -24.15 -10.44 -0.78
CA ASP A 48 -23.44 -10.03 0.41
C ASP A 48 -24.27 -9.00 1.22
N ARG A 49 -24.74 -7.92 0.59
CA ARG A 49 -25.58 -6.90 1.23
C ARG A 49 -26.85 -7.45 1.89
N MET A 50 -27.42 -8.51 1.32
CA MET A 50 -28.62 -9.13 1.90
C MET A 50 -28.31 -9.94 3.15
N PHE A 51 -27.12 -10.51 3.27
CA PHE A 51 -26.79 -11.48 4.31
C PHE A 51 -25.74 -11.03 5.32
N ARG A 52 -24.87 -10.05 4.99
CA ARG A 52 -23.73 -9.65 5.83
C ARG A 52 -24.12 -9.24 7.25
N SER A 53 -25.18 -8.44 7.43
CA SER A 53 -25.65 -8.04 8.76
C SER A 53 -26.28 -9.22 9.53
N ARG A 54 -26.83 -10.20 8.83
CA ARG A 54 -27.36 -11.43 9.42
C ARG A 54 -26.24 -12.36 9.89
N MET A 55 -25.21 -12.52 9.04
CA MET A 55 -24.02 -13.31 9.37
C MET A 55 -23.23 -12.66 10.51
N ALA A 56 -23.16 -11.35 10.55
CA ALA A 56 -22.46 -10.62 11.60
C ALA A 56 -22.96 -10.94 13.01
N ARG A 57 -24.23 -11.38 13.18
CA ARG A 57 -24.79 -11.79 14.49
C ARG A 57 -24.05 -12.96 15.13
N TYR A 58 -23.37 -13.78 14.33
CA TYR A 58 -22.62 -14.95 14.78
C TYR A 58 -21.12 -14.67 14.97
N ILE A 59 -20.70 -13.42 14.78
CA ILE A 59 -19.30 -12.99 14.84
C ILE A 59 -19.10 -12.21 16.14
N ASP A 60 -18.06 -12.51 16.89
CA ASP A 60 -17.71 -11.81 18.13
C ASP A 60 -17.07 -10.46 17.84
N ARG A 61 -16.12 -10.43 16.89
CA ARG A 61 -15.35 -9.24 16.49
C ARG A 61 -15.10 -9.23 14.99
N ILE A 62 -14.97 -8.04 14.41
CA ILE A 62 -14.47 -7.87 13.04
C ILE A 62 -13.06 -7.30 13.10
N VAL A 63 -12.10 -8.03 12.50
CA VAL A 63 -10.72 -7.55 12.33
C VAL A 63 -10.67 -6.70 11.07
N THR A 64 -10.16 -5.47 11.16
CA THR A 64 -10.12 -4.54 10.02
C THR A 64 -8.84 -3.71 10.01
N PHE A 65 -8.45 -3.25 8.81
CA PHE A 65 -7.36 -2.29 8.64
C PHE A 65 -7.88 -0.85 8.51
N SER A 66 -9.21 -0.66 8.50
CA SER A 66 -9.82 0.66 8.53
C SER A 66 -9.87 1.23 9.96
N ASP A 67 -10.19 2.52 10.06
CA ASP A 67 -10.30 3.19 11.37
C ASP A 67 -11.71 3.02 12.00
N ASP A 68 -12.59 2.26 11.36
CA ASP A 68 -13.96 2.05 11.85
C ASP A 68 -13.97 1.27 13.17
N THR A 69 -14.71 1.77 14.14
CA THR A 69 -14.89 1.11 15.47
C THR A 69 -15.99 0.08 15.49
N GLU A 70 -16.85 0.09 14.48
CA GLU A 70 -17.96 -0.83 14.31
C GLU A 70 -18.21 -1.11 12.81
N ILE A 71 -18.41 -2.38 12.45
CA ILE A 71 -18.78 -2.82 11.11
C ILE A 71 -19.94 -3.82 11.24
N PHE A 72 -21.02 -3.59 10.50
CA PHE A 72 -22.25 -4.42 10.49
C PHE A 72 -22.83 -4.69 11.89
N GLY A 73 -22.74 -3.71 12.80
CA GLY A 73 -23.22 -3.83 14.18
C GLY A 73 -22.32 -4.67 15.08
N ARG A 74 -21.06 -4.88 14.69
CA ARG A 74 -20.05 -5.60 15.49
C ARG A 74 -18.85 -4.72 15.78
N PRO A 75 -18.35 -4.74 17.02
CA PRO A 75 -17.15 -4.00 17.37
C PRO A 75 -15.94 -4.57 16.60
N THR A 76 -15.04 -3.67 16.21
CA THR A 76 -13.85 -4.02 15.44
C THR A 76 -12.62 -4.19 16.32
N ILE A 77 -11.69 -5.01 15.84
CA ILE A 77 -10.30 -5.03 16.26
C ILE A 77 -9.52 -4.38 15.11
N ARG A 78 -8.98 -3.19 15.35
CA ARG A 78 -8.29 -2.39 14.34
C ARG A 78 -6.82 -2.73 14.35
N ILE A 79 -6.38 -3.41 13.31
CA ILE A 79 -4.98 -3.77 13.10
C ILE A 79 -4.45 -3.11 11.83
N SER A 80 -3.22 -3.40 11.49
CA SER A 80 -2.60 -3.01 10.24
C SER A 80 -2.16 -4.22 9.44
N ASN A 81 -1.85 -4.01 8.15
CA ASN A 81 -1.10 -5.01 7.40
C ASN A 81 0.23 -5.28 8.11
N GLY A 82 0.45 -6.52 8.49
CA GLY A 82 1.68 -6.93 9.16
C GLY A 82 2.86 -7.07 8.20
N ILE A 83 4.04 -7.10 8.77
CA ILE A 83 5.31 -7.29 8.06
C ILE A 83 6.00 -8.52 8.64
N ASP A 84 6.50 -9.40 7.77
CA ASP A 84 7.48 -10.42 8.18
C ASP A 84 8.90 -9.86 8.00
N PHE A 85 9.40 -9.23 9.04
CA PHE A 85 10.72 -8.61 9.04
C PHE A 85 11.88 -9.60 8.84
N ARG A 86 11.64 -10.91 9.03
CA ARG A 86 12.66 -11.95 8.82
C ARG A 86 12.84 -12.26 7.34
N SER A 87 11.79 -12.11 6.53
CA SER A 87 11.82 -12.41 5.11
C SER A 87 12.18 -11.19 4.24
N ILE A 88 12.15 -9.98 4.79
CA ILE A 88 12.44 -8.75 4.07
C ILE A 88 13.84 -8.24 4.43
N PRO A 89 14.82 -8.29 3.49
CA PRO A 89 16.16 -7.80 3.75
C PRO A 89 16.17 -6.28 3.98
N LEU A 90 16.99 -5.84 4.92
CA LEU A 90 17.27 -4.43 5.14
C LEU A 90 18.21 -3.96 4.03
N LYS A 91 17.95 -2.76 3.49
CA LYS A 91 18.85 -2.11 2.52
C LYS A 91 20.22 -1.86 3.15
N THR A 92 21.28 -2.27 2.44
CA THR A 92 22.66 -2.18 2.93
C THR A 92 23.40 -0.95 2.43
N GLN A 93 23.07 -0.49 1.22
CA GLN A 93 23.73 0.64 0.59
C GLN A 93 22.89 1.91 0.75
N VAL A 94 23.46 2.91 1.39
CA VAL A 94 22.96 4.29 1.37
C VAL A 94 23.78 5.04 0.36
N HIS A 95 23.16 5.43 -0.73
CA HIS A 95 23.81 6.21 -1.77
C HIS A 95 23.77 7.68 -1.34
N GLY A 96 24.84 8.15 -0.72
CA GLY A 96 25.00 9.55 -0.30
C GLY A 96 25.40 10.50 -1.44
N ASP A 97 25.09 10.12 -2.69
CA ASP A 97 25.38 10.95 -3.84
C ASP A 97 24.24 11.94 -4.11
N HIS A 98 24.40 13.16 -3.63
CA HIS A 98 23.45 14.26 -3.85
C HIS A 98 23.26 14.65 -5.32
N HIS A 99 24.02 14.05 -6.25
CA HIS A 99 23.87 14.28 -7.69
C HIS A 99 23.00 13.23 -8.39
N ASN A 100 22.63 12.17 -7.72
CA ASN A 100 21.79 11.11 -8.27
C ASN A 100 20.70 10.69 -7.29
N LEU A 101 19.44 10.61 -7.75
CA LEU A 101 18.30 10.09 -7.01
C LEU A 101 17.63 8.99 -7.83
N ARG A 102 17.54 7.79 -7.26
CA ARG A 102 16.98 6.61 -7.90
C ARG A 102 15.62 6.27 -7.29
N LEU A 103 14.58 6.38 -8.11
CA LEU A 103 13.18 6.14 -7.73
C LEU A 103 12.74 4.76 -8.18
N LEU A 104 12.05 4.04 -7.32
CA LEU A 104 11.48 2.73 -7.63
C LEU A 104 9.99 2.69 -7.33
N ALA A 105 9.19 2.32 -8.34
CA ALA A 105 7.79 1.97 -8.19
C ALA A 105 7.61 0.46 -8.38
N VAL A 106 7.13 -0.26 -7.37
CA VAL A 106 6.79 -1.69 -7.48
C VAL A 106 5.27 -1.84 -7.41
N ALA A 107 4.64 -2.39 -8.46
CA ALA A 107 3.18 -2.50 -8.49
C ALA A 107 2.65 -3.62 -9.40
N ASN A 108 1.48 -4.15 -9.07
CA ASN A 108 0.53 -4.62 -10.08
C ASN A 108 -0.13 -3.35 -10.65
N ILE A 109 0.32 -2.94 -11.85
CA ILE A 109 0.10 -1.60 -12.40
C ILE A 109 -1.37 -1.35 -12.71
N HIS A 110 -1.94 -0.35 -12.06
CA HIS A 110 -3.30 0.15 -12.24
C HIS A 110 -3.33 1.69 -12.19
N PHE A 111 -4.39 2.30 -12.72
CA PHE A 111 -4.55 3.76 -12.80
C PHE A 111 -4.48 4.47 -11.43
N TRP A 112 -4.86 3.79 -10.35
CA TRP A 112 -4.77 4.35 -9.00
C TRP A 112 -3.35 4.38 -8.40
N HIS A 113 -2.35 3.89 -9.13
CA HIS A 113 -0.96 4.08 -8.69
C HIS A 113 -0.42 5.47 -9.03
N GLY A 114 -1.01 6.16 -10.03
CA GLY A 114 -0.64 7.52 -10.38
C GLY A 114 0.78 7.66 -10.90
N LEU A 115 1.31 6.64 -11.60
CA LEU A 115 2.69 6.67 -12.12
C LEU A 115 2.85 7.62 -13.30
N ASP A 116 1.77 7.94 -14.01
CA ASP A 116 1.67 9.04 -14.98
C ASP A 116 2.14 10.36 -14.36
N ARG A 117 1.70 10.67 -13.14
CA ARG A 117 2.10 11.88 -12.41
C ARG A 117 3.61 11.97 -12.15
N VAL A 118 4.27 10.81 -11.97
CA VAL A 118 5.72 10.76 -11.78
C VAL A 118 6.43 11.02 -13.11
N ILE A 119 5.95 10.44 -14.21
CA ILE A 119 6.50 10.63 -15.55
C ILE A 119 6.34 12.09 -16.00
N GLU A 120 5.16 12.68 -15.76
CA GLU A 120 4.93 14.11 -16.03
C GLU A 120 5.79 15.00 -15.16
N GLY A 121 5.98 14.67 -13.88
CA GLY A 121 6.86 15.38 -12.98
C GLY A 121 8.32 15.35 -13.46
N LEU A 122 8.79 14.21 -13.98
CA LEU A 122 10.13 14.12 -14.59
C LEU A 122 10.24 14.98 -15.85
N ARG A 123 9.22 15.01 -16.72
CA ARG A 123 9.18 15.93 -17.87
C ARG A 123 9.37 17.37 -17.42
N ASP A 124 8.62 17.81 -16.44
CA ASP A 124 8.66 19.19 -15.95
C ASP A 124 10.02 19.50 -15.28
N TYR A 125 10.55 18.54 -14.53
CA TYR A 125 11.85 18.65 -13.89
C TYR A 125 12.99 18.80 -14.90
N TYR A 126 13.02 17.98 -15.96
CA TYR A 126 14.06 18.04 -16.98
C TYR A 126 13.89 19.20 -17.97
N ALA A 127 12.71 19.82 -18.05
CA ALA A 127 12.49 21.06 -18.78
C ALA A 127 13.06 22.30 -18.07
N ALA A 128 13.41 22.19 -16.79
CA ALA A 128 13.96 23.26 -15.97
C ALA A 128 15.44 23.01 -15.63
N PRO A 129 16.23 24.04 -15.24
CA PRO A 129 17.59 23.83 -14.73
C PRO A 129 17.58 22.90 -13.50
N HIS A 130 18.41 21.87 -13.53
CA HIS A 130 18.52 20.85 -12.47
C HIS A 130 19.99 20.48 -12.23
N GLN A 131 20.30 20.05 -10.99
CA GLN A 131 21.64 19.62 -10.59
C GLN A 131 21.70 18.12 -10.27
N CYS A 132 20.57 17.52 -9.90
CA CYS A 132 20.47 16.11 -9.57
C CYS A 132 19.90 15.32 -10.76
N ILE A 133 20.53 14.19 -11.09
CA ILE A 133 19.98 13.24 -12.07
C ILE A 133 19.00 12.32 -11.37
N VAL A 134 17.74 12.37 -11.78
CA VAL A 134 16.66 11.55 -11.21
C VAL A 134 16.31 10.41 -12.15
N ARG A 135 16.41 9.18 -11.70
CA ARG A 135 16.07 7.99 -12.49
C ARG A 135 14.88 7.26 -11.89
N LEU A 136 13.94 6.83 -12.72
CA LEU A 136 12.75 6.08 -12.34
C LEU A 136 12.78 4.67 -12.93
N ARG A 137 12.60 3.66 -12.09
CA ARG A 137 12.24 2.30 -12.51
C ARG A 137 10.84 1.96 -12.08
N ILE A 138 10.03 1.45 -13.03
CA ILE A 138 8.70 0.92 -12.78
C ILE A 138 8.77 -0.59 -12.93
N ALA A 139 8.73 -1.31 -11.80
CA ALA A 139 8.76 -2.76 -11.73
C ALA A 139 7.34 -3.31 -11.52
N GLY A 140 6.94 -4.25 -12.34
CA GLY A 140 5.67 -4.95 -12.17
C GLY A 140 4.98 -5.28 -13.48
N ASP A 141 3.81 -5.90 -13.33
CA ASP A 141 2.87 -6.24 -14.38
C ASP A 141 1.53 -5.57 -14.09
N GLY A 142 0.51 -5.76 -14.90
CA GLY A 142 -0.81 -5.20 -14.65
C GLY A 142 -1.62 -4.91 -15.90
N VAL A 143 -2.27 -3.74 -15.96
CA VAL A 143 -3.09 -3.32 -17.10
C VAL A 143 -2.18 -2.98 -18.28
N GLU A 144 -2.14 -3.85 -19.30
CA GLU A 144 -1.21 -3.76 -20.44
C GLU A 144 -1.35 -2.44 -21.21
N THR A 145 -2.58 -1.96 -21.40
CA THR A 145 -2.83 -0.68 -22.07
C THR A 145 -2.20 0.50 -21.33
N LEU A 146 -2.19 0.45 -19.99
CA LEU A 146 -1.60 1.47 -19.15
C LEU A 146 -0.07 1.38 -19.16
N ILE A 147 0.48 0.17 -19.14
CA ILE A 147 1.93 -0.06 -19.30
C ILE A 147 2.42 0.50 -20.63
N ALA A 148 1.68 0.23 -21.72
CA ALA A 148 2.00 0.77 -23.04
C ALA A 148 1.88 2.29 -23.10
N GLU A 149 0.94 2.86 -22.36
CA GLU A 149 0.79 4.32 -22.22
C GLU A 149 2.01 4.94 -21.51
N TYR A 150 2.46 4.36 -20.41
CA TYR A 150 3.65 4.86 -19.71
C TYR A 150 4.90 4.83 -20.58
N ARG A 151 5.12 3.77 -21.35
CA ARG A 151 6.22 3.69 -22.33
C ARG A 151 6.10 4.79 -23.37
N ARG A 152 4.91 5.02 -23.94
CA ARG A 152 4.67 6.11 -24.89
C ARG A 152 4.92 7.49 -24.29
N MET A 153 4.54 7.72 -23.02
CA MET A 153 4.82 8.99 -22.32
C MET A 153 6.33 9.19 -22.14
N ILE A 154 7.06 8.16 -21.73
CA ILE A 154 8.52 8.21 -21.56
C ILE A 154 9.20 8.59 -22.90
N ASP A 155 8.81 7.95 -23.99
CA ASP A 155 9.36 8.24 -25.33
C ASP A 155 8.97 9.66 -25.80
N ALA A 156 7.70 10.03 -25.69
CA ALA A 156 7.19 11.32 -26.12
C ALA A 156 7.81 12.51 -25.38
N TYR A 157 8.18 12.30 -24.10
CA TYR A 157 8.83 13.33 -23.28
C TYR A 157 10.37 13.25 -23.33
N SER A 158 10.94 12.38 -24.19
CA SER A 158 12.39 12.18 -24.31
C SER A 158 13.07 11.77 -23.00
N LEU A 159 12.38 10.95 -22.19
CA LEU A 159 12.82 10.51 -20.87
C LEU A 159 13.48 9.12 -20.86
N ALA A 160 13.80 8.53 -22.02
CA ALA A 160 14.32 7.16 -22.11
C ALA A 160 15.64 6.92 -21.34
N GLU A 161 16.44 7.95 -21.10
CA GLU A 161 17.66 7.88 -20.27
C GLU A 161 17.35 7.91 -18.76
N TYR A 162 16.15 8.36 -18.38
CA TYR A 162 15.79 8.67 -16.99
C TYR A 162 14.65 7.83 -16.45
N ALA A 163 13.84 7.21 -17.31
CA ALA A 163 12.70 6.41 -16.87
C ALA A 163 12.54 5.15 -17.69
N GLU A 164 12.26 4.01 -17.03
CA GLU A 164 12.04 2.73 -17.68
C GLU A 164 10.98 1.89 -17.00
N VAL A 165 10.19 1.14 -17.78
CA VAL A 165 9.29 0.09 -17.30
C VAL A 165 10.00 -1.25 -17.46
N ILE A 166 10.55 -1.75 -16.36
CA ILE A 166 11.43 -2.94 -16.35
C ILE A 166 10.67 -4.28 -16.32
N GLY A 167 9.33 -4.23 -16.25
CA GLY A 167 8.49 -5.43 -16.15
C GLY A 167 8.53 -6.11 -14.77
N PRO A 168 7.89 -7.30 -14.64
CA PRO A 168 7.78 -7.98 -13.38
C PRO A 168 9.15 -8.45 -12.83
N ARG A 169 9.32 -8.32 -11.53
CA ARG A 169 10.49 -8.79 -10.77
C ARG A 169 10.01 -9.57 -9.55
N SER A 170 10.78 -10.57 -9.13
CA SER A 170 10.49 -11.37 -7.93
C SER A 170 11.79 -11.91 -7.32
N GLY A 171 11.73 -12.32 -6.04
CA GLY A 171 12.88 -12.90 -5.32
C GLY A 171 14.11 -11.99 -5.39
N ALA A 172 15.28 -12.56 -5.61
CA ALA A 172 16.55 -11.85 -5.64
C ALA A 172 16.60 -10.71 -6.70
N ALA A 173 15.88 -10.86 -7.83
CA ALA A 173 15.82 -9.81 -8.84
C ALA A 173 15.03 -8.58 -8.34
N LEU A 174 13.97 -8.79 -7.55
CA LEU A 174 13.25 -7.70 -6.90
C LEU A 174 14.06 -7.08 -5.77
N ASP A 175 14.74 -7.88 -4.98
CA ASP A 175 15.64 -7.40 -3.92
C ASP A 175 16.76 -6.51 -4.47
N ALA A 176 17.30 -6.85 -5.65
CA ALA A 176 18.30 -6.01 -6.32
C ALA A 176 17.73 -4.63 -6.75
N GLU A 177 16.46 -4.55 -7.17
CA GLU A 177 15.83 -3.27 -7.47
C GLU A 177 15.62 -2.42 -6.20
N PHE A 178 15.24 -3.02 -5.09
CA PHE A 178 15.15 -2.32 -3.82
C PHE A 178 16.52 -1.86 -3.31
N GLU A 179 17.57 -2.65 -3.51
CA GLU A 179 18.93 -2.24 -3.15
C GLU A 179 19.44 -1.10 -4.04
N TRP A 180 19.05 -1.08 -5.31
CA TRP A 180 19.40 -0.03 -6.27
C TRP A 180 18.73 1.30 -5.93
N CYS A 181 17.46 1.33 -5.49
CA CYS A 181 16.70 2.56 -5.33
C CYS A 181 17.09 3.34 -4.07
N ASP A 182 16.93 4.65 -4.12
CA ASP A 182 17.12 5.56 -2.99
C ASP A 182 15.79 5.91 -2.34
N MET A 183 14.71 6.02 -3.14
CA MET A 183 13.39 6.38 -2.65
C MET A 183 12.29 5.60 -3.37
N GLY A 184 11.29 5.16 -2.62
CA GLY A 184 10.14 4.42 -3.12
C GLY A 184 9.00 5.33 -3.62
N ILE A 185 8.35 4.93 -4.71
CA ILE A 185 7.10 5.54 -5.18
C ILE A 185 5.95 4.60 -4.81
N ALA A 186 5.13 5.03 -3.87
CA ALA A 186 3.94 4.27 -3.48
C ALA A 186 2.71 4.69 -4.32
N SER A 187 1.50 4.70 -3.77
CA SER A 187 0.32 5.09 -4.55
C SER A 187 0.15 6.61 -4.56
N LEU A 188 -0.08 7.18 -5.75
CA LEU A 188 -0.26 8.62 -5.95
C LEU A 188 -1.63 8.96 -6.58
N GLY A 189 -2.46 7.96 -6.93
CA GLY A 189 -3.72 8.15 -7.65
C GLY A 189 -4.94 7.50 -6.98
N ARG A 190 -4.92 7.22 -5.68
CA ARG A 190 -6.06 6.61 -4.98
C ARG A 190 -7.31 7.48 -4.94
N HIS A 191 -7.16 8.79 -4.99
CA HIS A 191 -8.27 9.73 -5.16
C HIS A 191 -9.12 9.42 -6.40
N ARG A 192 -8.53 8.88 -7.48
CA ARG A 192 -9.22 8.50 -8.73
C ARG A 192 -10.27 7.40 -8.55
N ASN A 193 -10.16 6.59 -7.51
CA ASN A 193 -11.15 5.57 -7.15
C ASN A 193 -11.87 5.87 -5.83
N GLY A 194 -11.77 7.12 -5.33
CA GLY A 194 -12.46 7.59 -4.14
C GLY A 194 -11.89 7.06 -2.81
N ILE A 195 -10.73 6.41 -2.83
CA ILE A 195 -10.06 5.93 -1.62
C ILE A 195 -9.18 7.05 -1.06
N THR A 196 -9.52 7.54 0.12
CA THR A 196 -8.78 8.60 0.81
C THR A 196 -7.80 8.08 1.85
N GLY A 197 -8.05 6.89 2.40
CA GLY A 197 -7.18 6.25 3.39
C GLY A 197 -7.04 4.76 3.13
N ILE A 198 -5.83 4.24 3.14
CA ILE A 198 -5.54 2.83 2.93
C ILE A 198 -4.18 2.45 3.49
N LYS A 199 -4.11 1.30 4.15
CA LYS A 199 -2.87 0.73 4.70
C LYS A 199 -2.24 -0.23 3.68
N THR A 200 -1.44 0.31 2.74
CA THR A 200 -0.87 -0.46 1.64
C THR A 200 0.34 -1.30 2.05
N LEU A 201 0.50 -2.47 1.45
CA LEU A 201 1.70 -3.32 1.63
C LEU A 201 2.98 -2.63 1.15
N LYS A 202 2.90 -1.75 0.13
CA LYS A 202 4.06 -1.03 -0.41
C LYS A 202 4.73 -0.13 0.63
N ASN A 203 3.94 0.68 1.35
CA ASN A 203 4.45 1.57 2.38
C ASN A 203 5.21 0.76 3.45
N ARG A 204 4.66 -0.40 3.79
CA ARG A 204 5.24 -1.33 4.77
C ARG A 204 6.52 -1.96 4.25
N GLU A 205 6.55 -2.39 3.01
CA GLU A 205 7.74 -3.00 2.41
C GLU A 205 8.88 -1.99 2.27
N TYR A 206 8.61 -0.77 1.77
CA TYR A 206 9.64 0.28 1.72
C TYR A 206 10.22 0.54 3.12
N THR A 207 9.37 0.72 4.12
CA THR A 207 9.83 0.97 5.50
C THR A 207 10.59 -0.23 6.06
N ALA A 208 10.14 -1.46 5.82
CA ALA A 208 10.82 -2.67 6.28
C ALA A 208 12.20 -2.82 5.66
N ARG A 209 12.40 -2.35 4.42
CA ARG A 209 13.70 -2.28 3.76
C ARG A 209 14.54 -1.09 4.18
N GLY A 210 13.95 -0.15 4.94
CA GLY A 210 14.62 1.09 5.35
C GLY A 210 14.70 2.13 4.23
N ILE A 211 13.73 2.15 3.32
CA ILE A 211 13.68 3.03 2.16
C ILE A 211 12.65 4.13 2.43
N PRO A 212 13.02 5.42 2.33
CA PRO A 212 12.07 6.52 2.35
C PRO A 212 11.16 6.46 1.12
N PHE A 213 9.95 7.02 1.20
CA PHE A 213 9.00 6.94 0.09
C PHE A 213 8.03 8.11 0.03
N VAL A 214 7.37 8.26 -1.13
CA VAL A 214 6.31 9.23 -1.36
C VAL A 214 4.98 8.55 -1.65
N TYR A 215 3.89 9.09 -1.11
CA TYR A 215 2.51 8.65 -1.38
C TYR A 215 1.53 9.82 -1.21
N SER A 216 0.25 9.65 -1.63
CA SER A 216 -0.75 10.73 -1.59
C SER A 216 -1.92 10.47 -0.66
N GLU A 217 -2.37 9.23 -0.52
CA GLU A 217 -3.47 8.84 0.37
C GLU A 217 -3.10 8.98 1.86
N ARG A 218 -4.09 8.86 2.74
CA ARG A 218 -3.83 8.75 4.18
C ARG A 218 -3.46 7.32 4.55
N ASP A 219 -2.37 7.15 5.27
CA ASP A 219 -1.99 5.91 5.95
C ASP A 219 -1.55 6.25 7.37
N SER A 220 -2.43 5.99 8.35
CA SER A 220 -2.24 6.38 9.75
C SER A 220 -0.98 5.76 10.40
N ASP A 221 -0.39 4.75 9.78
CA ASP A 221 0.85 4.15 10.25
C ASP A 221 2.10 4.96 9.86
N PHE A 222 1.99 5.80 8.83
CA PHE A 222 3.12 6.52 8.23
C PHE A 222 2.94 8.03 8.14
N ASP A 223 1.70 8.54 8.24
CA ASP A 223 1.46 9.98 8.21
C ASP A 223 2.26 10.70 9.31
N GLY A 224 3.08 11.66 8.93
CA GLY A 224 3.93 12.43 9.84
C GLY A 224 5.29 11.80 10.18
N MET A 225 5.68 10.69 9.53
CA MET A 225 7.04 10.15 9.67
C MET A 225 8.05 10.98 8.84
N ASP A 226 9.22 11.26 9.40
CA ASP A 226 10.24 12.13 8.79
C ASP A 226 10.81 11.60 7.46
N TYR A 227 10.72 10.30 7.21
CA TYR A 227 11.18 9.64 5.98
C TYR A 227 10.07 9.46 4.94
N VAL A 228 8.93 10.11 5.13
CA VAL A 228 7.78 9.99 4.24
C VAL A 228 7.39 11.36 3.68
N MET A 229 7.39 11.46 2.36
CA MET A 229 6.89 12.64 1.69
C MET A 229 5.41 12.46 1.30
N LYS A 230 4.58 13.47 1.58
CA LYS A 230 3.18 13.51 1.13
C LYS A 230 3.05 14.32 -0.15
N ALA A 231 2.57 13.67 -1.20
CA ALA A 231 2.12 14.36 -2.40
C ALA A 231 0.63 14.75 -2.28
N PRO A 232 0.15 15.79 -2.97
CA PRO A 232 -1.28 16.10 -3.07
C PRO A 232 -2.08 14.90 -3.60
N ALA A 233 -3.29 14.70 -3.09
CA ALA A 233 -4.20 13.64 -3.55
C ALA A 233 -5.07 14.16 -4.72
N ASP A 234 -4.42 14.53 -5.81
CA ASP A 234 -5.00 15.05 -7.04
C ASP A 234 -4.21 14.56 -8.27
N ASP A 235 -4.52 15.08 -9.47
CA ASP A 235 -3.86 14.69 -10.71
C ASP A 235 -2.68 15.61 -11.11
N THR A 236 -2.22 16.49 -10.24
CA THR A 236 -1.05 17.32 -10.53
C THR A 236 0.23 16.47 -10.66
N PRO A 237 1.15 16.82 -11.58
CA PRO A 237 2.44 16.14 -11.67
C PRO A 237 3.17 16.14 -10.33
N LEU A 238 3.93 15.08 -10.04
CA LEU A 238 4.73 15.01 -8.82
C LEU A 238 5.87 16.04 -8.89
N ASP A 239 5.99 16.88 -7.86
CA ASP A 239 7.12 17.81 -7.75
C ASP A 239 8.43 17.07 -7.46
N ILE A 240 9.16 16.75 -8.52
CA ILE A 240 10.43 16.02 -8.44
C ILE A 240 11.52 16.89 -7.77
N ALA A 241 11.50 18.22 -7.95
CA ALA A 241 12.45 19.08 -7.28
C ALA A 241 12.24 19.11 -5.76
N ALA A 242 10.97 19.09 -5.30
CA ALA A 242 10.65 18.93 -3.89
C ALA A 242 11.08 17.55 -3.34
N LEU A 243 10.94 16.50 -4.16
CA LEU A 243 11.39 15.15 -3.81
C LEU A 243 12.91 15.08 -3.61
N VAL A 244 13.69 15.72 -4.50
CA VAL A 244 15.14 15.83 -4.38
C VAL A 244 15.50 16.56 -3.08
N ARG A 245 14.90 17.73 -2.83
CA ARG A 245 15.16 18.50 -1.59
C ARG A 245 14.80 17.71 -0.33
N PHE A 246 13.70 16.94 -0.37
CA PHE A 246 13.29 16.09 0.74
C PHE A 246 14.33 15.00 1.01
N TYR A 247 14.81 14.33 -0.03
CA TYR A 247 15.81 13.26 0.10
C TYR A 247 17.17 13.82 0.58
N ASP A 248 17.61 14.96 0.08
CA ASP A 248 18.85 15.63 0.51
C ASP A 248 18.81 16.05 1.98
N GLY A 249 17.64 16.38 2.51
CA GLY A 249 17.45 16.73 3.92
C GLY A 249 17.29 15.51 4.86
N LEU A 250 17.26 14.29 4.30
CA LEU A 250 17.04 13.09 5.11
C LEU A 250 18.37 12.54 5.65
N HIS A 251 18.43 12.39 6.99
CA HIS A 251 19.62 11.89 7.68
C HIS A 251 19.42 10.55 8.40
N LEU A 252 18.29 9.89 8.15
CA LEU A 252 17.97 8.60 8.76
C LEU A 252 18.63 7.44 8.00
N THR A 253 19.23 6.53 8.74
CA THR A 253 19.73 5.27 8.21
C THR A 253 18.58 4.28 7.93
N PRO A 254 18.78 3.30 7.03
CA PRO A 254 17.78 2.24 6.80
C PRO A 254 17.34 1.53 8.07
N ALA A 255 18.25 1.28 8.99
CA ALA A 255 17.94 0.64 10.28
C ALA A 255 17.04 1.52 11.17
N GLN A 256 17.26 2.83 11.18
CA GLN A 256 16.41 3.77 11.91
C GLN A 256 15.00 3.84 11.31
N ILE A 257 14.87 3.89 9.98
CA ILE A 257 13.58 3.86 9.29
C ILE A 257 12.83 2.57 9.65
N ARG A 258 13.44 1.39 9.46
CA ARG A 258 12.85 0.08 9.83
C ARG A 258 12.47 0.02 11.31
N GLY A 259 13.32 0.52 12.20
CA GLY A 259 13.09 0.51 13.65
C GLY A 259 11.82 1.24 14.08
N THR A 260 11.32 2.21 13.29
CA THR A 260 10.07 2.93 13.59
C THR A 260 8.83 2.04 13.58
N VAL A 261 8.87 0.91 12.87
CA VAL A 261 7.72 0.03 12.66
C VAL A 261 7.94 -1.42 13.12
N GLU A 262 9.18 -1.88 13.30
CA GLU A 262 9.50 -3.28 13.59
C GLU A 262 8.83 -3.80 14.86
N GLY A 263 8.81 -3.00 15.93
CA GLY A 263 8.12 -3.33 17.18
C GLY A 263 6.60 -3.22 17.11
N ARG A 264 6.02 -2.64 16.06
CA ARG A 264 4.59 -2.33 15.96
C ARG A 264 3.88 -3.08 14.85
N LEU A 265 4.47 -3.15 13.66
CA LEU A 265 3.82 -3.68 12.46
C LEU A 265 4.25 -5.11 12.11
N SER A 266 4.90 -5.87 13.01
CA SER A 266 5.13 -7.30 12.75
C SER A 266 3.80 -8.07 12.78
N TRP A 267 3.69 -9.12 11.94
CA TRP A 267 2.53 -10.01 12.00
C TRP A 267 2.33 -10.61 13.39
N ASP A 268 3.42 -10.93 14.10
CA ASP A 268 3.35 -11.46 15.47
C ASP A 268 2.61 -10.47 16.41
N ASN A 269 2.94 -9.17 16.32
CA ASN A 269 2.28 -8.15 17.15
C ASN A 269 0.84 -7.88 16.73
N GLN A 270 0.56 -7.87 15.41
CA GLN A 270 -0.81 -7.70 14.92
C GLN A 270 -1.70 -8.86 15.39
N MET A 271 -1.24 -10.10 15.27
CA MET A 271 -2.00 -11.27 15.71
C MET A 271 -2.11 -11.36 17.23
N LYS A 272 -1.08 -10.96 17.97
CA LYS A 272 -1.15 -10.87 19.44
C LYS A 272 -2.23 -9.89 19.88
N GLN A 273 -2.34 -8.72 19.24
CA GLN A 273 -3.42 -7.77 19.50
C GLN A 273 -4.80 -8.41 19.25
N VAL A 274 -4.97 -9.09 18.10
CA VAL A 274 -6.24 -9.78 17.78
C VAL A 274 -6.60 -10.79 18.86
N LEU A 275 -5.66 -11.61 19.30
CA LEU A 275 -5.91 -12.63 20.34
C LEU A 275 -6.26 -11.97 21.67
N THR A 276 -5.53 -10.95 22.11
CA THR A 276 -5.79 -10.24 23.35
C THR A 276 -7.20 -9.62 23.34
N GLU A 277 -7.56 -8.85 22.31
CA GLU A 277 -8.87 -8.19 22.23
C GLU A 277 -10.03 -9.17 21.98
N LEU A 278 -9.77 -10.36 21.42
CA LEU A 278 -10.80 -11.36 21.18
C LEU A 278 -11.12 -12.20 22.43
N PHE A 279 -10.13 -12.46 23.28
CA PHE A 279 -10.27 -13.38 24.41
C PHE A 279 -10.23 -12.72 25.80
N GLU A 280 -9.67 -11.51 25.91
CA GLU A 280 -9.52 -10.79 27.18
C GLU A 280 -10.52 -9.63 27.35
N ALA A 281 -11.37 -9.36 26.34
CA ALA A 281 -12.35 -8.26 26.31
C ALA A 281 -13.75 -8.69 26.81
#